data_9358f44625580950836c748c95573c9d
#
_entry.id   9358f44625580950836c748c95573c9d
#
_cell.length_a   1.000
_cell.length_b   1.000
_cell.length_c   1.000
_cell.angle_alpha   90.00
_cell.angle_beta   90.00
_cell.angle_gamma   90.00
#
_symmetry.space_group_name_H-M   'P 1'
#
loop_
_entity.id
_entity.type
_entity.pdbx_description
1 polymer ?
#
loop_
_entity_poly.entity_id
_entity_poly.type
_entity_poly.pdbx_seq_one_letter_code
_entity_poly.pdbx_strand_id
1 'polypeptide(L)'
;MNKLRTVLAITVLFTVSLWCSAQEAVVNIASYNIRQHNTHDSIQGNGWNVRCPILAQLIRYHEFDVFGTQEGFKHQLEQLKAALPGYDYTGVGREDGIDAGEHSAIFYRTDKFTLVDHGDFWLSETPDRPSIGWDAVLPRICSWARLKHNDSGKEMLFFNLHMDHIGKQARIESALLVQKKMKEFGEGLPTFLTGDFNVDQTHRSYATLISTGALNDSYLTADFVYALNGTFNDYCTDCFSTSRIDHIFVSPNVKVDKYGVLTDTYRTAEPDAEPNYSANAPEEISIIPHKARTPSDHFPIVIRARF
;
A
#
# COMPACT_ATOMS: atom_id res chain seq x y z
N MET A 1 -7.31 -60.54 64.34
CA MET A 1 -6.22 -59.62 63.94
C MET A 1 -6.44 -59.21 62.46
N ASN A 2 -7.22 -58.15 62.25
CA ASN A 2 -7.48 -57.67 60.89
C ASN A 2 -6.53 -56.48 60.59
N LYS A 3 -5.67 -56.65 59.60
CA LYS A 3 -4.82 -55.59 59.08
C LYS A 3 -5.57 -54.79 57.99
N LEU A 4 -5.92 -53.57 58.35
CA LEU A 4 -6.47 -52.58 57.42
C LEU A 4 -5.32 -52.07 56.52
N ARG A 5 -5.44 -52.27 55.19
CA ARG A 5 -4.51 -51.71 54.22
C ARG A 5 -5.13 -50.41 53.68
N THR A 6 -4.54 -49.30 54.09
CA THR A 6 -4.84 -47.99 53.55
C THR A 6 -4.20 -47.83 52.17
N VAL A 7 -4.99 -47.69 51.14
CA VAL A 7 -4.51 -47.35 49.76
C VAL A 7 -4.53 -45.83 49.62
N LEU A 8 -3.35 -45.26 49.49
CA LEU A 8 -3.17 -43.82 49.21
C LEU A 8 -3.29 -43.61 47.71
N ALA A 9 -4.38 -43.03 47.26
CA ALA A 9 -4.55 -42.61 45.86
C ALA A 9 -3.88 -41.23 45.63
N ILE A 10 -2.77 -41.24 44.90
CA ILE A 10 -2.09 -40.02 44.47
C ILE A 10 -2.77 -39.54 43.19
N THR A 11 -3.58 -38.48 43.28
CA THR A 11 -4.14 -37.79 42.10
C THR A 11 -3.09 -36.85 41.55
N VAL A 12 -2.50 -37.20 40.43
CA VAL A 12 -1.58 -36.32 39.69
C VAL A 12 -2.40 -35.37 38.82
N LEU A 13 -2.57 -34.10 39.23
CA LEU A 13 -3.12 -33.06 38.40
C LEU A 13 -2.11 -32.68 37.31
N PHE A 14 -2.35 -33.08 36.05
CA PHE A 14 -1.67 -32.53 34.90
C PHE A 14 -2.27 -31.15 34.61
N THR A 15 -1.55 -30.09 34.98
CA THR A 15 -1.84 -28.73 34.47
C THR A 15 -1.27 -28.65 33.06
N VAL A 16 -2.11 -28.82 32.06
CA VAL A 16 -1.77 -28.48 30.67
C VAL A 16 -1.78 -26.95 30.59
N SER A 17 -0.60 -26.33 30.73
CA SER A 17 -0.40 -24.94 30.35
C SER A 17 -0.55 -24.85 28.83
N LEU A 18 -1.73 -24.42 28.37
CA LEU A 18 -1.93 -23.95 27.01
C LEU A 18 -1.05 -22.69 26.82
N TRP A 19 0.13 -22.89 26.25
CA TRP A 19 0.89 -21.80 25.70
C TRP A 19 0.10 -21.33 24.50
N CYS A 20 -0.76 -20.32 24.71
CA CYS A 20 -1.35 -19.56 23.63
C CYS A 20 -0.21 -18.69 23.05
N SER A 21 0.55 -19.26 22.13
CA SER A 21 1.46 -18.48 21.28
C SER A 21 0.56 -17.46 20.57
N ALA A 22 0.75 -16.17 20.85
CA ALA A 22 0.01 -15.13 20.14
C ALA A 22 0.24 -15.36 18.65
N GLN A 23 -0.84 -15.66 17.92
CA GLN A 23 -0.76 -15.91 16.49
C GLN A 23 -0.19 -14.68 15.78
N GLU A 24 0.90 -14.84 15.03
CA GLU A 24 1.43 -13.75 14.21
C GLU A 24 0.37 -13.33 13.17
N ALA A 25 0.22 -12.03 12.98
CA ALA A 25 -0.51 -11.49 11.85
C ALA A 25 0.41 -11.49 10.63
N VAL A 26 -0.01 -12.17 9.57
CA VAL A 26 0.70 -12.21 8.27
C VAL A 26 -0.14 -11.44 7.27
N VAL A 27 0.43 -10.39 6.66
CA VAL A 27 -0.31 -9.42 5.85
C VAL A 27 0.44 -9.03 4.59
N ASN A 28 -0.29 -8.81 3.50
CA ASN A 28 0.22 -8.21 2.27
C ASN A 28 -0.16 -6.72 2.27
N ILE A 29 0.83 -5.87 2.42
CA ILE A 29 0.68 -4.41 2.45
C ILE A 29 1.18 -3.83 1.13
N ALA A 30 0.44 -2.88 0.55
CA ALA A 30 0.85 -2.26 -0.71
C ALA A 30 0.71 -0.73 -0.70
N SER A 31 1.42 -0.08 -1.62
CA SER A 31 1.21 1.31 -2.02
C SER A 31 1.02 1.36 -3.53
N TYR A 32 0.01 2.07 -3.98
CA TYR A 32 -0.31 2.16 -5.40
C TYR A 32 -0.86 3.54 -5.77
N ASN A 33 -0.04 4.39 -6.36
CA ASN A 33 -0.54 5.57 -7.05
C ASN A 33 -1.37 5.11 -8.26
N ILE A 34 -2.69 5.33 -8.21
CA ILE A 34 -3.64 4.83 -9.22
C ILE A 34 -3.84 5.80 -10.38
N ARG A 35 -3.13 6.92 -10.38
CA ARG A 35 -3.25 8.02 -11.34
C ARG A 35 -4.65 8.60 -11.41
N GLN A 36 -4.77 9.89 -11.26
CA GLN A 36 -6.02 10.62 -11.38
C GLN A 36 -6.68 10.43 -12.77
N HIS A 37 -8.00 10.51 -12.78
CA HIS A 37 -8.77 10.53 -14.03
C HIS A 37 -8.66 11.89 -14.71
N ASN A 38 -8.08 11.90 -15.90
CA ASN A 38 -7.96 13.12 -16.70
C ASN A 38 -8.18 12.85 -18.20
N THR A 39 -8.50 13.92 -18.93
CA THR A 39 -8.81 13.83 -20.36
C THR A 39 -7.59 13.47 -21.21
N HIS A 40 -6.40 13.95 -20.83
CA HIS A 40 -5.17 13.68 -21.59
C HIS A 40 -4.87 12.17 -21.62
N ASP A 41 -4.85 11.51 -20.47
CA ASP A 41 -4.61 10.08 -20.37
C ASP A 41 -5.69 9.28 -21.12
N SER A 42 -6.94 9.74 -21.08
CA SER A 42 -8.06 9.11 -21.80
C SER A 42 -7.86 9.14 -23.32
N ILE A 43 -7.40 10.26 -23.88
CA ILE A 43 -7.08 10.40 -25.31
C ILE A 43 -5.92 9.47 -25.70
N GLN A 44 -4.95 9.28 -24.82
CA GLN A 44 -3.81 8.37 -25.04
C GLN A 44 -4.17 6.88 -24.86
N GLY A 45 -5.43 6.56 -24.55
CA GLY A 45 -5.91 5.21 -24.30
C GLY A 45 -5.62 4.66 -22.92
N ASN A 46 -5.19 5.54 -21.97
CA ASN A 46 -4.94 5.24 -20.57
C ASN A 46 -6.09 5.75 -19.68
N GLY A 47 -7.31 5.88 -20.22
CA GLY A 47 -8.46 6.38 -19.49
C GLY A 47 -8.82 5.48 -18.29
N TRP A 48 -9.36 6.11 -17.26
CA TRP A 48 -9.70 5.42 -16.00
C TRP A 48 -10.64 4.22 -16.20
N ASN A 49 -11.62 4.35 -17.10
CA ASN A 49 -12.56 3.28 -17.42
C ASN A 49 -11.89 2.01 -18.00
N VAL A 50 -10.74 2.16 -18.65
CA VAL A 50 -9.94 1.04 -19.15
C VAL A 50 -9.06 0.48 -18.03
N ARG A 51 -8.45 1.34 -17.20
CA ARG A 51 -7.48 0.98 -16.18
C ARG A 51 -8.11 0.37 -14.93
N CYS A 52 -9.25 0.89 -14.47
CA CYS A 52 -9.89 0.47 -13.23
C CYS A 52 -10.12 -1.07 -13.14
N PRO A 53 -10.71 -1.76 -14.12
CA PRO A 53 -10.89 -3.21 -14.04
C PRO A 53 -9.55 -3.98 -14.03
N ILE A 54 -8.49 -3.45 -14.65
CA ILE A 54 -7.16 -4.06 -14.65
C ILE A 54 -6.50 -3.88 -13.28
N LEU A 55 -6.57 -2.66 -12.72
CA LEU A 55 -6.14 -2.37 -11.35
C LEU A 55 -6.79 -3.31 -10.34
N ALA A 56 -8.12 -3.47 -10.42
CA ALA A 56 -8.85 -4.36 -9.52
C ALA A 56 -8.41 -5.84 -9.67
N GLN A 57 -8.15 -6.31 -10.88
CA GLN A 57 -7.64 -7.66 -11.12
C GLN A 57 -6.23 -7.84 -10.53
N LEU A 58 -5.33 -6.87 -10.72
CA LEU A 58 -3.99 -6.88 -10.16
C LEU A 58 -4.03 -6.94 -8.62
N ILE A 59 -4.81 -6.05 -7.99
CA ILE A 59 -4.97 -6.00 -6.53
C ILE A 59 -5.47 -7.36 -6.00
N ARG A 60 -6.45 -7.96 -6.65
CA ARG A 60 -7.00 -9.25 -6.25
C ARG A 60 -6.03 -10.40 -6.48
N TYR A 61 -5.30 -10.41 -7.60
CA TYR A 61 -4.34 -11.47 -7.93
C TYR A 61 -3.14 -11.49 -6.98
N HIS A 62 -2.63 -10.32 -6.63
CA HIS A 62 -1.53 -10.17 -5.68
C HIS A 62 -1.99 -10.10 -4.22
N GLU A 63 -3.29 -10.31 -3.97
CA GLU A 63 -3.89 -10.45 -2.63
C GLU A 63 -3.53 -9.29 -1.68
N PHE A 64 -3.66 -8.04 -2.12
CA PHE A 64 -3.43 -6.90 -1.23
C PHE A 64 -4.42 -6.95 -0.06
N ASP A 65 -3.92 -6.98 1.17
CA ASP A 65 -4.78 -7.01 2.37
C ASP A 65 -5.14 -5.61 2.84
N VAL A 66 -4.14 -4.73 2.90
CA VAL A 66 -4.30 -3.29 3.17
C VAL A 66 -3.40 -2.52 2.21
N PHE A 67 -3.91 -1.48 1.57
CA PHE A 67 -3.10 -0.70 0.66
C PHE A 67 -3.49 0.77 0.63
N GLY A 68 -2.47 1.63 0.47
CA GLY A 68 -2.65 3.05 0.22
C GLY A 68 -2.80 3.33 -1.27
N THR A 69 -3.72 4.23 -1.63
CA THR A 69 -3.83 4.78 -2.99
C THR A 69 -3.51 6.27 -2.98
N GLN A 70 -2.94 6.77 -4.07
CA GLN A 70 -2.69 8.19 -4.28
C GLN A 70 -3.36 8.63 -5.58
N GLU A 71 -3.65 9.94 -5.71
CA GLU A 71 -4.29 10.61 -6.85
C GLU A 71 -5.76 10.24 -7.11
N GLY A 72 -6.34 9.31 -6.38
CA GLY A 72 -7.73 8.89 -6.60
C GLY A 72 -8.73 10.00 -6.28
N PHE A 73 -9.56 10.40 -7.25
CA PHE A 73 -10.75 11.19 -6.98
C PHE A 73 -11.87 10.31 -6.39
N LYS A 74 -12.82 10.90 -5.68
CA LYS A 74 -13.94 10.19 -5.05
C LYS A 74 -14.61 9.16 -5.98
N HIS A 75 -14.94 9.56 -7.20
CA HIS A 75 -15.59 8.66 -8.17
C HIS A 75 -14.71 7.47 -8.58
N GLN A 76 -13.37 7.65 -8.62
CA GLN A 76 -12.44 6.56 -8.90
C GLN A 76 -12.38 5.56 -7.75
N LEU A 77 -12.35 6.06 -6.50
CA LEU A 77 -12.33 5.22 -5.30
C LEU A 77 -13.62 4.40 -5.17
N GLU A 78 -14.79 5.01 -5.43
CA GLU A 78 -16.07 4.30 -5.42
C GLU A 78 -16.15 3.22 -6.51
N GLN A 79 -15.65 3.52 -7.72
CA GLN A 79 -15.61 2.53 -8.81
C GLN A 79 -14.62 1.40 -8.50
N LEU A 80 -13.46 1.72 -7.93
CA LEU A 80 -12.48 0.70 -7.51
C LEU A 80 -13.04 -0.17 -6.38
N LYS A 81 -13.71 0.43 -5.37
CA LYS A 81 -14.39 -0.30 -4.30
C LYS A 81 -15.46 -1.24 -4.89
N ALA A 82 -16.27 -0.77 -5.84
CA ALA A 82 -17.28 -1.60 -6.50
C ALA A 82 -16.66 -2.79 -7.27
N ALA A 83 -15.44 -2.63 -7.81
CA ALA A 83 -14.70 -3.68 -8.50
C ALA A 83 -13.92 -4.62 -7.55
N LEU A 84 -13.87 -4.31 -6.25
CA LEU A 84 -13.16 -5.04 -5.21
C LEU A 84 -14.13 -5.56 -4.12
N PRO A 85 -14.95 -6.60 -4.39
CA PRO A 85 -15.81 -7.18 -3.37
C PRO A 85 -15.03 -7.60 -2.13
N GLY A 86 -15.52 -7.24 -0.94
CA GLY A 86 -14.86 -7.53 0.33
C GLY A 86 -13.82 -6.50 0.77
N TYR A 87 -13.70 -5.38 0.06
CA TYR A 87 -12.88 -4.25 0.51
C TYR A 87 -13.75 -3.07 0.91
N ASP A 88 -13.23 -2.30 1.86
CA ASP A 88 -13.70 -0.96 2.19
C ASP A 88 -12.51 0.01 2.23
N TYR A 89 -12.78 1.31 2.33
CA TYR A 89 -11.71 2.31 2.42
C TYR A 89 -12.07 3.47 3.34
N THR A 90 -11.03 4.21 3.77
CA THR A 90 -11.11 5.48 4.49
C THR A 90 -10.18 6.50 3.87
N GLY A 91 -10.43 7.78 4.15
CA GLY A 91 -9.69 8.93 3.64
C GLY A 91 -10.63 9.95 3.00
N VAL A 92 -10.25 11.23 3.06
CA VAL A 92 -11.05 12.36 2.57
C VAL A 92 -10.34 13.10 1.43
N GLY A 93 -11.07 13.93 0.71
CA GLY A 93 -10.53 14.80 -0.33
C GLY A 93 -9.64 15.90 0.26
N ARG A 94 -8.47 16.11 -0.34
CA ARG A 94 -7.45 17.03 0.18
C ARG A 94 -7.85 18.51 0.10
N GLU A 95 -8.85 18.87 -0.74
CA GLU A 95 -9.24 20.26 -0.98
C GLU A 95 -10.27 20.78 0.03
N ASP A 96 -11.18 19.92 0.49
CA ASP A 96 -12.27 20.32 1.39
C ASP A 96 -12.37 19.49 2.68
N GLY A 97 -11.62 18.39 2.78
CA GLY A 97 -11.72 17.46 3.88
C GLY A 97 -12.98 16.58 3.83
N ILE A 98 -13.61 16.48 2.67
CA ILE A 98 -14.80 15.67 2.43
C ILE A 98 -14.56 14.82 1.16
N ASP A 99 -14.88 15.32 -0.01
CA ASP A 99 -14.85 14.59 -1.27
C ASP A 99 -14.09 15.31 -2.39
N ALA A 100 -13.73 16.61 -2.21
CA ALA A 100 -13.08 17.39 -3.25
C ALA A 100 -11.56 17.15 -3.33
N GLY A 101 -11.10 17.05 -4.57
CA GLY A 101 -9.68 16.81 -4.87
C GLY A 101 -9.26 15.35 -4.77
N GLU A 102 -7.96 15.15 -4.85
CA GLU A 102 -7.36 13.82 -4.71
C GLU A 102 -7.41 13.34 -3.26
N HIS A 103 -7.48 12.01 -3.09
CA HIS A 103 -7.43 11.34 -1.80
C HIS A 103 -6.11 10.56 -1.67
N SER A 104 -5.64 10.45 -0.43
CA SER A 104 -4.65 9.45 -0.03
C SER A 104 -5.37 8.32 0.70
N ALA A 105 -6.25 7.59 -0.01
CA ALA A 105 -7.17 6.64 0.61
C ALA A 105 -6.46 5.35 1.06
N ILE A 106 -6.99 4.71 2.10
CA ILE A 106 -6.54 3.44 2.65
C ILE A 106 -7.62 2.41 2.44
N PHE A 107 -7.37 1.44 1.57
CA PHE A 107 -8.24 0.29 1.35
C PHE A 107 -7.82 -0.88 2.24
N TYR A 108 -8.80 -1.66 2.72
CA TYR A 108 -8.56 -2.85 3.53
C TYR A 108 -9.62 -3.92 3.29
N ARG A 109 -9.22 -5.17 3.44
CA ARG A 109 -10.12 -6.33 3.37
C ARG A 109 -10.97 -6.43 4.64
N THR A 110 -12.29 -6.39 4.49
CA THR A 110 -13.24 -6.42 5.62
C THR A 110 -13.37 -7.78 6.27
N ASP A 111 -13.02 -8.86 5.55
CA ASP A 111 -12.96 -10.21 6.12
C ASP A 111 -11.72 -10.40 7.03
N LYS A 112 -10.63 -9.68 6.77
CA LYS A 112 -9.38 -9.77 7.54
C LYS A 112 -9.20 -8.67 8.58
N PHE A 113 -9.81 -7.51 8.39
CA PHE A 113 -9.59 -6.34 9.24
C PHE A 113 -10.88 -5.66 9.66
N THR A 114 -10.87 -5.18 10.90
CA THR A 114 -11.87 -4.26 11.44
C THR A 114 -11.21 -2.88 11.60
N LEU A 115 -11.83 -1.85 11.02
CA LEU A 115 -11.43 -0.45 11.21
C LEU A 115 -11.81 -0.03 12.64
N VAL A 116 -10.81 0.29 13.46
CA VAL A 116 -10.98 0.68 14.88
C VAL A 116 -11.09 2.19 15.00
N ASP A 117 -10.20 2.90 14.30
CA ASP A 117 -10.13 4.36 14.30
C ASP A 117 -9.48 4.85 13.00
N HIS A 118 -9.75 6.08 12.59
CA HIS A 118 -9.18 6.66 11.39
C HIS A 118 -9.24 8.19 11.41
N GLY A 119 -8.51 8.81 10.52
CA GLY A 119 -8.56 10.25 10.32
C GLY A 119 -7.58 10.72 9.27
N ASP A 120 -7.54 12.03 9.12
CA ASP A 120 -6.76 12.69 8.10
C ASP A 120 -6.09 13.93 8.70
N PHE A 121 -4.92 14.30 8.16
CA PHE A 121 -4.26 15.54 8.48
C PHE A 121 -3.50 16.09 7.28
N TRP A 122 -3.48 17.42 7.15
CA TRP A 122 -2.78 18.09 6.05
C TRP A 122 -1.30 18.19 6.34
N LEU A 123 -0.51 17.98 5.30
CA LEU A 123 0.94 18.13 5.34
C LEU A 123 1.30 19.62 5.23
N SER A 124 1.05 20.33 6.33
CA SER A 124 1.21 21.78 6.44
C SER A 124 1.44 22.22 7.88
N GLU A 125 1.65 23.52 8.09
CA GLU A 125 1.73 24.16 9.41
C GLU A 125 0.38 24.15 10.17
N THR A 126 -0.73 23.89 9.44
CA THR A 126 -2.08 23.78 10.00
C THR A 126 -2.70 22.44 9.64
N PRO A 127 -2.24 21.33 10.27
CA PRO A 127 -2.56 19.97 9.84
C PRO A 127 -4.02 19.54 10.08
N ASP A 128 -4.78 20.29 10.84
CA ASP A 128 -6.16 20.01 11.23
C ASP A 128 -7.23 20.54 10.24
N ARG A 129 -6.80 21.14 9.14
CA ARG A 129 -7.71 21.69 8.10
C ARG A 129 -7.05 21.73 6.74
N PRO A 130 -7.86 21.78 5.64
CA PRO A 130 -7.36 21.98 4.28
C PRO A 130 -6.42 23.18 4.18
N SER A 131 -5.18 22.94 3.77
CA SER A 131 -4.14 23.97 3.68
C SER A 131 -2.97 23.51 2.79
N ILE A 132 -2.26 24.50 2.25
CA ILE A 132 -1.00 24.30 1.52
C ILE A 132 0.13 24.59 2.49
N GLY A 133 1.05 23.65 2.65
CA GLY A 133 2.15 23.78 3.62
C GLY A 133 3.45 24.25 2.98
N TRP A 134 4.19 25.09 3.68
CA TRP A 134 5.54 25.59 3.34
C TRP A 134 5.65 26.10 1.88
N ASP A 135 6.46 25.44 1.05
CA ASP A 135 6.66 25.75 -0.38
C ASP A 135 5.91 24.78 -1.30
N ALA A 136 4.92 24.02 -0.80
CA ALA A 136 4.08 23.16 -1.62
C ALA A 136 3.23 23.98 -2.62
N VAL A 137 2.92 23.38 -3.77
CA VAL A 137 2.08 24.03 -4.79
C VAL A 137 0.60 23.60 -4.69
N LEU A 138 0.33 22.51 -3.96
CA LEU A 138 -1.02 21.96 -3.80
C LEU A 138 -1.23 21.53 -2.34
N PRO A 139 -2.48 21.47 -1.85
CA PRO A 139 -2.76 20.81 -0.58
C PRO A 139 -2.31 19.35 -0.63
N ARG A 140 -1.64 18.88 0.43
CA ARG A 140 -1.21 17.51 0.59
C ARG A 140 -1.75 16.95 1.88
N ILE A 141 -2.16 15.69 1.85
CA ILE A 141 -2.85 15.04 2.96
C ILE A 141 -2.19 13.71 3.30
N CYS A 142 -2.25 13.33 4.55
CA CYS A 142 -1.94 12.00 5.04
C CYS A 142 -3.19 11.44 5.72
N SER A 143 -3.69 10.33 5.22
CA SER A 143 -4.75 9.56 5.88
C SER A 143 -4.12 8.52 6.80
N TRP A 144 -4.78 8.18 7.91
CA TRP A 144 -4.35 7.13 8.80
C TRP A 144 -5.52 6.26 9.23
N ALA A 145 -5.22 4.99 9.54
CA ALA A 145 -6.17 4.02 10.04
C ALA A 145 -5.54 3.16 11.13
N ARG A 146 -6.28 2.89 12.18
CA ARG A 146 -6.01 1.85 13.17
C ARG A 146 -6.86 0.64 12.81
N LEU A 147 -6.19 -0.42 12.41
CA LEU A 147 -6.81 -1.65 11.92
C LEU A 147 -6.53 -2.79 12.89
N LYS A 148 -7.57 -3.59 13.19
CA LYS A 148 -7.44 -4.81 13.97
C LYS A 148 -7.51 -6.01 13.03
N HIS A 149 -6.47 -6.85 13.05
CA HIS A 149 -6.45 -8.12 12.32
C HIS A 149 -7.38 -9.11 13.01
N ASN A 150 -8.43 -9.56 12.31
CA ASN A 150 -9.56 -10.30 12.91
C ASN A 150 -9.12 -11.63 13.53
N ASP A 151 -8.24 -12.39 12.85
CA ASP A 151 -7.84 -13.72 13.32
C ASP A 151 -6.89 -13.67 14.53
N SER A 152 -5.89 -12.77 14.53
CA SER A 152 -4.91 -12.68 15.61
C SER A 152 -5.33 -11.74 16.74
N GLY A 153 -6.31 -10.85 16.49
CA GLY A 153 -6.72 -9.79 17.41
C GLY A 153 -5.70 -8.66 17.57
N LYS A 154 -4.56 -8.71 16.89
CA LYS A 154 -3.53 -7.68 16.93
C LYS A 154 -3.97 -6.44 16.18
N GLU A 155 -3.51 -5.28 16.64
CA GLU A 155 -3.79 -4.00 16.02
C GLU A 155 -2.54 -3.45 15.36
N MET A 156 -2.72 -2.67 14.30
CA MET A 156 -1.67 -1.95 13.60
C MET A 156 -2.12 -0.55 13.22
N LEU A 157 -1.16 0.32 13.00
CA LEU A 157 -1.36 1.64 12.39
C LEU A 157 -0.94 1.61 10.93
N PHE A 158 -1.74 2.22 10.11
CA PHE A 158 -1.47 2.39 8.69
C PHE A 158 -1.60 3.86 8.31
N PHE A 159 -0.59 4.40 7.67
CA PHE A 159 -0.55 5.77 7.16
C PHE A 159 -0.35 5.74 5.66
N ASN A 160 -1.04 6.63 4.95
CA ASN A 160 -0.89 6.78 3.51
C ASN A 160 -0.85 8.26 3.13
N LEU A 161 0.09 8.64 2.29
CA LEU A 161 0.30 10.03 1.91
C LEU A 161 0.65 10.18 0.42
N HIS A 162 0.55 11.42 -0.07
CA HIS A 162 1.13 11.85 -1.34
C HIS A 162 1.82 13.19 -1.11
N MET A 163 3.16 13.20 -1.11
CA MET A 163 3.95 14.42 -0.89
C MET A 163 3.93 15.35 -2.10
N ASP A 164 4.29 16.61 -1.88
CA ASP A 164 4.32 17.60 -2.96
C ASP A 164 5.45 17.32 -3.96
N HIS A 165 5.14 17.44 -5.26
CA HIS A 165 6.07 17.14 -6.34
C HIS A 165 7.07 18.28 -6.62
N ILE A 166 6.81 19.51 -6.15
CA ILE A 166 7.67 20.69 -6.36
C ILE A 166 8.37 21.12 -5.08
N GLY A 167 7.61 21.30 -3.98
CA GLY A 167 8.08 21.91 -2.73
C GLY A 167 9.12 21.04 -2.01
N LYS A 168 10.39 21.45 -2.05
CA LYS A 168 11.47 20.70 -1.39
C LYS A 168 11.40 20.80 0.13
N GLN A 169 11.10 21.99 0.65
CA GLN A 169 10.91 22.20 2.09
C GLN A 169 9.66 21.47 2.58
N ALA A 170 8.57 21.58 1.82
CA ALA A 170 7.32 20.87 2.13
C ALA A 170 7.53 19.36 2.32
N ARG A 171 8.32 18.70 1.46
CA ARG A 171 8.63 17.27 1.61
C ARG A 171 9.42 16.94 2.88
N ILE A 172 10.39 17.79 3.25
CA ILE A 172 11.19 17.59 4.48
C ILE A 172 10.33 17.77 5.72
N GLU A 173 9.55 18.85 5.78
CA GLU A 173 8.70 19.18 6.92
C GLU A 173 7.54 18.18 7.04
N SER A 174 6.98 17.73 5.90
CA SER A 174 5.99 16.65 5.87
C SER A 174 6.53 15.37 6.51
N ALA A 175 7.78 15.00 6.21
CA ALA A 175 8.41 13.83 6.83
C ALA A 175 8.52 13.95 8.35
N LEU A 176 8.88 15.14 8.85
CA LEU A 176 8.95 15.43 10.30
C LEU A 176 7.56 15.40 10.94
N LEU A 177 6.56 16.03 10.29
CA LEU A 177 5.18 16.05 10.77
C LEU A 177 4.59 14.65 10.89
N VAL A 178 4.77 13.82 9.84
CA VAL A 178 4.28 12.44 9.84
C VAL A 178 4.90 11.64 10.98
N GLN A 179 6.22 11.73 11.20
CA GLN A 179 6.87 11.07 12.34
C GLN A 179 6.30 11.52 13.69
N LYS A 180 6.00 12.82 13.84
CA LYS A 180 5.36 13.35 15.05
C LYS A 180 3.96 12.75 15.24
N LYS A 181 3.13 12.75 14.17
CA LYS A 181 1.77 12.20 14.20
C LYS A 181 1.74 10.70 14.49
N MET A 182 2.68 9.93 13.95
CA MET A 182 2.80 8.49 14.24
C MET A 182 3.00 8.21 15.73
N LYS A 183 3.80 9.03 16.44
CA LYS A 183 3.97 8.91 17.88
C LYS A 183 2.70 9.29 18.66
N GLU A 184 1.97 10.31 18.19
CA GLU A 184 0.72 10.76 18.83
C GLU A 184 -0.38 9.69 18.74
N PHE A 185 -0.48 8.93 17.64
CA PHE A 185 -1.60 8.02 17.40
C PHE A 185 -1.40 6.59 17.93
N GLY A 186 -0.19 6.17 18.28
CA GLY A 186 -0.03 4.82 18.81
C GLY A 186 1.41 4.35 18.98
N GLU A 187 2.13 4.92 19.92
CA GLU A 187 3.47 4.45 20.24
C GLU A 187 3.48 2.95 20.60
N GLY A 188 4.35 2.19 19.91
CA GLY A 188 4.53 0.75 20.15
C GLY A 188 3.66 -0.18 19.28
N LEU A 189 2.65 0.32 18.57
CA LEU A 189 1.92 -0.51 17.60
C LEU A 189 2.75 -0.77 16.34
N PRO A 190 2.64 -1.96 15.74
CA PRO A 190 3.14 -2.20 14.39
C PRO A 190 2.61 -1.13 13.44
N THR A 191 3.50 -0.43 12.76
CA THR A 191 3.14 0.74 11.95
C THR A 191 3.69 0.60 10.54
N PHE A 192 2.83 0.95 9.57
CA PHE A 192 3.12 1.00 8.15
C PHE A 192 2.88 2.42 7.65
N LEU A 193 3.84 2.96 6.90
CA LEU A 193 3.69 4.24 6.21
C LEU A 193 3.92 4.00 4.72
N THR A 194 2.88 4.21 3.93
CA THR A 194 2.86 4.05 2.48
C THR A 194 2.67 5.39 1.78
N GLY A 195 3.04 5.48 0.53
CA GLY A 195 2.74 6.66 -0.26
C GLY A 195 3.61 6.82 -1.49
N ASP A 196 3.21 7.82 -2.27
CA ASP A 196 4.04 8.49 -3.26
C ASP A 196 4.73 9.69 -2.57
N PHE A 197 6.03 9.57 -2.35
CA PHE A 197 6.81 10.59 -1.66
C PHE A 197 7.36 11.65 -2.61
N ASN A 198 7.19 11.47 -3.93
CA ASN A 198 7.75 12.34 -4.97
C ASN A 198 9.26 12.59 -4.81
N VAL A 199 9.94 11.66 -4.16
CA VAL A 199 11.41 11.62 -4.00
C VAL A 199 11.88 10.18 -3.96
N ASP A 200 13.03 9.96 -4.52
CA ASP A 200 13.69 8.67 -4.45
C ASP A 200 14.52 8.50 -3.16
N GLN A 201 15.10 7.34 -3.02
CA GLN A 201 15.91 6.90 -1.87
C GLN A 201 17.17 7.76 -1.61
N THR A 202 17.51 8.70 -2.48
CA THR A 202 18.69 9.58 -2.33
C THR A 202 18.35 10.95 -1.74
N HIS A 203 17.08 11.28 -1.67
CA HIS A 203 16.63 12.61 -1.24
C HIS A 203 16.65 12.76 0.30
N ARG A 204 16.85 14.02 0.76
CA ARG A 204 16.94 14.36 2.17
C ARG A 204 15.66 13.98 2.97
N SER A 205 14.47 14.16 2.39
CA SER A 205 13.21 13.79 3.08
C SER A 205 13.11 12.28 3.34
N TYR A 206 13.56 11.43 2.41
CA TYR A 206 13.70 10.00 2.64
C TYR A 206 14.65 9.71 3.82
N ALA A 207 15.85 10.32 3.80
CA ALA A 207 16.80 10.18 4.89
C ALA A 207 16.20 10.64 6.25
N THR A 208 15.39 11.70 6.25
CA THR A 208 14.69 12.19 7.44
C THR A 208 13.76 11.12 8.03
N LEU A 209 12.98 10.41 7.19
CA LEU A 209 12.03 9.38 7.65
C LEU A 209 12.71 8.21 8.38
N ILE A 210 13.91 7.82 7.96
CA ILE A 210 14.64 6.68 8.55
C ILE A 210 15.65 7.09 9.61
N SER A 211 15.97 8.38 9.75
CA SER A 211 17.07 8.89 10.59
C SER A 211 16.92 8.62 12.08
N THR A 212 15.69 8.50 12.58
CA THR A 212 15.41 8.28 14.00
C THR A 212 15.38 6.80 14.40
N GLY A 213 15.42 5.88 13.42
CA GLY A 213 15.22 4.45 13.66
C GLY A 213 13.78 4.08 14.03
N ALA A 214 12.83 5.03 14.01
CA ALA A 214 11.41 4.75 14.23
C ALA A 214 10.76 4.06 13.02
N LEU A 215 11.33 4.22 11.85
CA LEU A 215 10.93 3.59 10.59
C LEU A 215 12.13 3.00 9.87
N ASN A 216 11.90 1.87 9.25
CA ASN A 216 12.82 1.21 8.32
C ASN A 216 12.20 1.19 6.92
N ASP A 217 13.01 1.38 5.87
CA ASP A 217 12.57 1.09 4.51
C ASP A 217 12.40 -0.42 4.34
N SER A 218 11.21 -0.86 3.99
CA SER A 218 10.90 -2.27 3.79
C SER A 218 11.71 -2.92 2.67
N TYR A 219 12.16 -2.14 1.68
CA TYR A 219 13.08 -2.60 0.64
C TYR A 219 14.44 -3.05 1.24
N LEU A 220 14.93 -2.33 2.26
CA LEU A 220 16.23 -2.61 2.88
C LEU A 220 16.16 -3.74 3.92
N THR A 221 14.97 -3.99 4.48
CA THR A 221 14.78 -4.96 5.58
C THR A 221 14.11 -6.26 5.15
N ALA A 222 13.63 -6.34 3.91
CA ALA A 222 13.03 -7.56 3.38
C ALA A 222 14.02 -8.72 3.27
N ASP A 223 13.59 -9.92 3.67
CA ASP A 223 14.37 -11.15 3.49
C ASP A 223 14.57 -11.48 1.99
N PHE A 224 13.60 -11.08 1.14
CA PHE A 224 13.67 -11.28 -0.30
C PHE A 224 13.11 -10.06 -1.05
N VAL A 225 13.86 -9.55 -2.05
CA VAL A 225 13.48 -8.40 -2.88
C VAL A 225 13.35 -8.80 -4.35
N TYR A 226 12.19 -8.48 -4.93
CA TYR A 226 11.94 -8.56 -6.38
C TYR A 226 11.53 -7.19 -6.90
N ALA A 227 12.51 -6.41 -7.34
CA ALA A 227 12.33 -5.03 -7.79
C ALA A 227 13.19 -4.79 -9.03
N LEU A 228 12.66 -5.15 -10.19
CA LEU A 228 13.37 -5.09 -11.47
C LEU A 228 13.32 -3.70 -12.12
N ASN A 229 12.54 -2.77 -11.56
CA ASN A 229 12.40 -1.38 -12.01
C ASN A 229 12.20 -0.47 -10.78
N GLY A 230 12.36 0.84 -10.96
CA GLY A 230 11.83 1.84 -10.05
C GLY A 230 10.30 1.85 -10.08
N THR A 231 9.69 2.80 -9.37
CA THR A 231 8.23 2.76 -9.18
C THR A 231 7.44 3.65 -10.12
N PHE A 232 8.04 4.68 -10.71
CA PHE A 232 7.40 5.56 -11.71
C PHE A 232 7.75 5.10 -13.13
N ASN A 233 6.76 4.94 -14.00
CA ASN A 233 6.93 4.46 -15.39
C ASN A 233 6.41 5.42 -16.46
N ASP A 234 5.63 6.44 -16.11
CA ASP A 234 5.05 7.42 -17.05
C ASP A 234 4.33 6.76 -18.24
N TYR A 235 3.64 5.64 -18.01
CA TYR A 235 3.02 4.79 -19.05
C TYR A 235 4.01 4.25 -20.11
N CYS A 236 5.31 4.32 -19.87
CA CYS A 236 6.34 3.76 -20.73
C CYS A 236 6.59 2.29 -20.35
N THR A 237 6.28 1.37 -21.26
CA THR A 237 6.36 -0.08 -21.00
C THR A 237 7.75 -0.67 -21.22
N ASP A 238 8.65 0.06 -21.85
CA ASP A 238 10.02 -0.29 -22.21
C ASP A 238 11.09 0.64 -21.60
N CYS A 239 10.68 1.48 -20.63
CA CYS A 239 11.58 2.34 -19.89
C CYS A 239 12.06 1.67 -18.58
N PHE A 240 13.24 2.08 -18.15
CA PHE A 240 13.85 1.62 -16.89
C PHE A 240 14.25 2.81 -16.03
N SER A 241 14.02 2.69 -14.72
CA SER A 241 14.50 3.64 -13.71
C SER A 241 15.00 2.87 -12.49
N THR A 242 15.97 3.45 -11.79
CA THR A 242 16.39 2.97 -10.47
C THR A 242 15.70 3.73 -9.33
N SER A 243 14.97 4.80 -9.64
CA SER A 243 14.32 5.66 -8.65
C SER A 243 13.04 5.02 -8.14
N ARG A 244 12.97 4.80 -6.83
CA ARG A 244 11.76 4.41 -6.13
C ARG A 244 11.18 5.66 -5.48
N ILE A 245 10.08 6.19 -6.00
CA ILE A 245 9.40 7.36 -5.42
C ILE A 245 8.19 6.99 -4.58
N ASP A 246 7.72 5.74 -4.76
CA ASP A 246 6.75 5.11 -3.88
C ASP A 246 7.50 4.25 -2.85
N HIS A 247 7.12 4.37 -1.58
CA HIS A 247 7.79 3.67 -0.49
C HIS A 247 6.79 3.03 0.47
N ILE A 248 7.21 1.94 1.10
CA ILE A 248 6.59 1.38 2.29
C ILE A 248 7.64 1.38 3.40
N PHE A 249 7.42 2.18 4.42
CA PHE A 249 8.22 2.17 5.64
C PHE A 249 7.47 1.39 6.72
N VAL A 250 8.22 0.69 7.55
CA VAL A 250 7.69 -0.13 8.64
C VAL A 250 8.38 0.18 9.96
N SER A 251 7.65 0.08 11.07
CA SER A 251 8.26 0.17 12.40
C SER A 251 9.16 -1.04 12.69
N PRO A 252 10.14 -0.93 13.62
CA PRO A 252 11.12 -2.00 13.90
C PRO A 252 10.51 -3.33 14.38
N ASN A 253 9.29 -3.32 14.90
CA ASN A 253 8.56 -4.51 15.35
C ASN A 253 7.77 -5.23 14.24
N VAL A 254 7.96 -4.80 12.99
CA VAL A 254 7.41 -5.45 11.80
C VAL A 254 8.55 -6.18 11.07
N LYS A 255 8.37 -7.47 10.83
CA LYS A 255 9.27 -8.25 9.98
C LYS A 255 8.76 -8.27 8.54
N VAL A 256 9.65 -8.00 7.58
CA VAL A 256 9.33 -8.01 6.14
C VAL A 256 9.92 -9.26 5.50
N ASP A 257 9.07 -10.18 5.03
CA ASP A 257 9.50 -11.41 4.37
C ASP A 257 9.85 -11.17 2.89
N LYS A 258 9.03 -10.35 2.21
CA LYS A 258 9.18 -10.07 0.77
C LYS A 258 8.86 -8.62 0.46
N TYR A 259 9.57 -8.07 -0.52
CA TYR A 259 9.29 -6.79 -1.15
C TYR A 259 9.24 -6.98 -2.66
N GLY A 260 8.25 -6.40 -3.33
CA GLY A 260 8.12 -6.44 -4.78
C GLY A 260 7.73 -5.10 -5.38
N VAL A 261 8.28 -4.78 -6.55
CA VAL A 261 7.74 -3.80 -7.49
C VAL A 261 7.04 -4.58 -8.59
N LEU A 262 5.72 -4.41 -8.71
CA LEU A 262 4.90 -5.19 -9.64
C LEU A 262 4.85 -4.47 -10.99
N THR A 263 5.54 -5.03 -11.99
CA THR A 263 5.63 -4.45 -13.33
C THR A 263 4.63 -5.09 -14.30
N ASP A 264 3.46 -5.47 -13.78
CA ASP A 264 2.39 -6.09 -14.57
C ASP A 264 1.94 -5.16 -15.70
N THR A 265 1.77 -5.76 -16.87
CA THR A 265 1.27 -5.07 -18.05
C THR A 265 0.06 -5.80 -18.63
N TYR A 266 -0.78 -5.07 -19.32
CA TYR A 266 -1.88 -5.65 -20.09
C TYR A 266 -1.73 -5.30 -21.58
N ARG A 267 -2.60 -5.86 -22.42
CA ARG A 267 -2.54 -5.69 -23.87
C ARG A 267 -3.84 -5.06 -24.36
N THR A 268 -3.70 -4.08 -25.24
CA THR A 268 -4.83 -3.52 -26.00
C THR A 268 -4.62 -3.82 -27.47
N ALA A 269 -5.69 -4.16 -28.17
CA ALA A 269 -5.64 -4.43 -29.60
C ALA A 269 -5.11 -3.20 -30.36
N GLU A 270 -4.29 -3.45 -31.35
CA GLU A 270 -3.94 -2.44 -32.35
C GLU A 270 -4.95 -2.52 -33.50
N PRO A 271 -5.53 -1.38 -33.92
CA PRO A 271 -6.42 -1.36 -35.07
C PRO A 271 -5.73 -1.96 -36.28
N ASP A 272 -6.46 -2.78 -37.04
CA ASP A 272 -6.01 -3.40 -38.30
C ASP A 272 -4.79 -4.32 -38.15
N ALA A 273 -4.49 -4.82 -36.95
CA ALA A 273 -3.41 -5.77 -36.73
C ALA A 273 -3.79 -7.16 -37.30
N GLU A 274 -2.97 -7.67 -38.21
CA GLU A 274 -3.12 -9.01 -38.77
C GLU A 274 -2.37 -10.04 -37.89
N PRO A 275 -2.90 -11.28 -37.77
CA PRO A 275 -2.21 -12.34 -37.09
C PRO A 275 -0.84 -12.65 -37.71
N ASN A 276 0.16 -12.80 -36.86
CA ASN A 276 1.48 -13.23 -37.24
C ASN A 276 1.70 -14.68 -36.75
N TYR A 277 2.13 -15.54 -37.68
CA TYR A 277 2.39 -16.94 -37.39
C TYR A 277 3.89 -17.20 -37.36
N SER A 278 4.37 -17.80 -36.30
CA SER A 278 5.77 -18.23 -36.22
C SER A 278 5.96 -19.58 -36.91
N ALA A 279 6.95 -19.70 -37.81
CA ALA A 279 7.29 -20.97 -38.46
C ALA A 279 7.73 -22.09 -37.48
N ASN A 280 8.08 -21.71 -36.24
CA ASN A 280 8.51 -22.63 -35.16
C ASN A 280 7.44 -22.84 -34.08
N ALA A 281 6.21 -22.40 -34.32
CA ALA A 281 5.08 -22.60 -33.42
C ALA A 281 4.08 -23.59 -34.00
N PRO A 282 3.26 -24.27 -33.18
CA PRO A 282 2.13 -25.07 -33.62
C PRO A 282 1.17 -24.23 -34.48
N GLU A 283 0.54 -24.85 -35.50
CA GLU A 283 -0.36 -24.17 -36.42
C GLU A 283 -1.59 -23.54 -35.75
N GLU A 284 -1.97 -24.04 -34.56
CA GLU A 284 -3.08 -23.52 -33.75
C GLU A 284 -2.76 -22.20 -33.07
N ILE A 285 -1.47 -21.79 -33.02
CA ILE A 285 -1.05 -20.57 -32.35
C ILE A 285 -1.03 -19.40 -33.31
N SER A 286 -1.88 -18.41 -33.08
CA SER A 286 -1.81 -17.11 -33.75
C SER A 286 -1.30 -16.05 -32.76
N ILE A 287 -0.35 -15.22 -33.19
CA ILE A 287 0.16 -14.09 -32.44
C ILE A 287 -0.36 -12.83 -33.11
N ILE A 288 -1.24 -12.09 -32.38
CA ILE A 288 -1.81 -10.84 -32.87
C ILE A 288 -1.07 -9.68 -32.18
N PRO A 289 -0.50 -8.74 -32.99
CA PRO A 289 0.13 -7.56 -32.41
C PRO A 289 -0.82 -6.76 -31.50
N HIS A 290 -0.35 -6.43 -30.31
CA HIS A 290 -1.07 -5.65 -29.33
C HIS A 290 -0.12 -4.65 -28.68
N LYS A 291 -0.64 -3.49 -28.32
CA LYS A 291 0.12 -2.50 -27.56
C LYS A 291 0.19 -2.92 -26.08
N ALA A 292 1.40 -2.97 -25.53
CA ALA A 292 1.61 -3.12 -24.11
C ALA A 292 1.21 -1.83 -23.36
N ARG A 293 0.57 -1.97 -22.20
CA ARG A 293 0.17 -0.86 -21.33
C ARG A 293 0.37 -1.22 -19.88
N THR A 294 0.61 -0.21 -19.04
CA THR A 294 0.61 -0.31 -17.58
C THR A 294 -0.73 0.16 -17.01
N PRO A 295 -1.23 -0.45 -15.93
CA PRO A 295 -2.51 -0.03 -15.31
C PRO A 295 -2.48 1.36 -14.69
N SER A 296 -1.28 1.87 -14.33
CA SER A 296 -1.01 3.24 -13.86
C SER A 296 0.34 3.69 -14.40
N ASP A 297 0.63 4.99 -14.35
CA ASP A 297 1.96 5.55 -14.58
C ASP A 297 2.94 5.28 -13.42
N HIS A 298 2.46 4.64 -12.35
CA HIS A 298 3.26 4.05 -11.29
C HIS A 298 3.10 2.53 -11.27
N PHE A 299 4.17 1.83 -10.89
CA PHE A 299 4.11 0.42 -10.52
C PHE A 299 3.78 0.29 -9.03
N PRO A 300 2.80 -0.54 -8.64
CA PRO A 300 2.55 -0.77 -7.23
C PRO A 300 3.73 -1.47 -6.58
N ILE A 301 3.97 -1.13 -5.32
CA ILE A 301 4.88 -1.86 -4.46
C ILE A 301 4.08 -2.68 -3.45
N VAL A 302 4.56 -3.88 -3.15
CA VAL A 302 3.92 -4.79 -2.20
C VAL A 302 4.95 -5.42 -1.29
N ILE A 303 4.60 -5.57 -0.03
CA ILE A 303 5.36 -6.36 0.93
C ILE A 303 4.51 -7.46 1.54
N ARG A 304 5.14 -8.59 1.88
CA ARG A 304 4.58 -9.54 2.82
C ARG A 304 5.26 -9.32 4.16
N ALA A 305 4.49 -9.01 5.17
CA ALA A 305 4.98 -8.64 6.49
C ALA A 305 4.32 -9.46 7.60
N ARG A 306 5.00 -9.50 8.76
CA ARG A 306 4.54 -10.17 9.99
C ARG A 306 4.73 -9.26 11.19
N PHE A 307 3.81 -9.33 12.13
CA PHE A 307 3.91 -8.65 13.42
C PHE A 307 3.16 -9.36 14.53
#